data_483fb7136d862d738b89ff18e733ac59
#
_entry.id   483fb7136d862d738b89ff18e733ac59
#
_cell.length_a   1.000
_cell.length_b   1.000
_cell.length_c   1.000
_cell.angle_alpha   90.00
_cell.angle_beta   90.00
_cell.angle_gamma   90.00
#
_symmetry.space_group_name_H-M   'P 1'
#
loop_
_entity.id
_entity.type
_entity.pdbx_description
1 polymer ?
#
loop_
_entity_poly.entity_id
_entity_poly.type
_entity_poly.pdbx_seq_one_letter_code
_entity_poly.pdbx_strand_id
1 'polypeptide(L)' 'MLHIVFKYQDAYTHGEWSEQECYVSSVKECKELYGLGVDCDYKIVSIEKVGD' A
#
# COMPACT_ATOMS: atom_id res chain seq x y z
N MET A 1 13.40 -8.09 -1.57
CA MET A 1 12.15 -7.47 -2.02
C MET A 1 11.06 -7.74 -1.00
N LEU A 2 10.14 -6.81 -0.83
CA LEU A 2 9.05 -6.95 0.13
C LEU A 2 7.73 -7.14 -0.60
N HIS A 3 6.93 -8.07 -0.11
CA HIS A 3 5.55 -8.22 -0.53
C HIS A 3 4.68 -7.52 0.50
N ILE A 4 4.06 -6.42 0.10
CA ILE A 4 3.27 -5.59 1.00
C ILE A 4 1.80 -5.69 0.59
N VAL A 5 0.96 -6.07 1.54
CA VAL A 5 -0.49 -6.04 1.37
C VAL A 5 -0.99 -4.86 2.18
N PHE A 6 -1.75 -3.99 1.54
CA PHE A 6 -2.24 -2.79 2.19
C PHE A 6 -3.66 -2.47 1.75
N LYS A 7 -4.33 -1.67 2.55
CA LYS A 7 -5.64 -1.13 2.21
C LYS A 7 -5.53 0.37 2.08
N TYR A 8 -6.29 0.93 1.17
CA TYR A 8 -6.30 2.38 0.97
C TYR A 8 -7.73 2.86 0.75
N GLN A 9 -7.92 4.15 1.00
CA GLN A 9 -9.20 4.82 0.87
C GLN A 9 -8.95 6.17 0.20
N ASP A 10 -9.56 6.40 -0.93
CA ASP A 10 -9.42 7.68 -1.62
C ASP A 10 -10.75 8.44 -1.65
N ALA A 11 -10.70 9.68 -2.15
CA ALA A 11 -11.88 10.54 -2.19
C ALA A 11 -12.96 10.04 -3.14
N TYR A 12 -12.62 9.15 -4.04
CA TYR A 12 -13.55 8.64 -5.04
C TYR A 12 -14.32 7.41 -4.59
N THR A 13 -13.91 6.78 -3.51
CA THR A 13 -14.52 5.54 -3.04
C THR A 13 -15.57 5.77 -1.96
N HIS A 14 -15.88 7.02 -1.63
CA HIS A 14 -16.89 7.38 -0.61
C HIS A 14 -16.63 6.73 0.74
N GLY A 15 -15.37 6.59 1.11
CA GLY A 15 -15.02 6.03 2.40
C GLY A 15 -14.80 4.53 2.41
N GLU A 16 -14.92 3.88 1.27
CA GLU A 16 -14.67 2.44 1.20
C GLU A 16 -13.16 2.15 1.10
N TRP A 17 -12.74 1.07 1.76
CA TRP A 17 -11.36 0.62 1.72
C TRP A 17 -11.18 -0.41 0.62
N SER A 18 -10.12 -0.24 -0.17
CA SER A 18 -9.74 -1.18 -1.21
C SER A 18 -8.44 -1.87 -0.80
N GLU A 19 -8.34 -3.16 -1.03
CA GLU A 19 -7.13 -3.91 -0.72
C GLU A 19 -6.27 -4.06 -1.96
N GLN A 20 -4.97 -3.90 -1.78
CA GLN A 20 -4.02 -4.01 -2.88
C GLN A 20 -2.73 -4.62 -2.37
N GLU A 21 -1.93 -5.18 -3.27
CA GLU A 21 -0.63 -5.71 -2.93
C GLU A 21 0.43 -5.22 -3.91
N CYS A 22 1.67 -5.21 -3.45
CA CYS A 22 2.77 -4.80 -4.31
C CYS A 22 4.07 -5.47 -3.88
N TYR A 23 5.00 -5.53 -4.83
CA TYR A 23 6.35 -6.03 -4.58
C TYR A 23 7.31 -4.87 -4.77
N VAL A 24 7.95 -4.45 -3.69
CA VAL A 24 8.81 -3.27 -3.68
C VAL A 24 10.03 -3.54 -2.80
N SER A 25 11.03 -2.66 -2.88
CA SER A 25 12.23 -2.80 -2.06
C SER A 25 12.06 -2.21 -0.66
N SER A 26 11.07 -1.33 -0.48
CA SER A 26 10.81 -0.71 0.82
C SER A 26 9.38 -0.20 0.92
N VAL A 27 8.93 0.04 2.15
CA VAL A 27 7.61 0.62 2.39
C VAL A 27 7.53 2.01 1.77
N LYS A 28 8.60 2.77 1.84
CA LYS A 28 8.65 4.11 1.25
C LYS A 28 8.37 4.05 -0.24
N GLU A 29 8.96 3.09 -0.94
CA GLU A 29 8.73 2.92 -2.37
C GLU A 29 7.26 2.59 -2.67
N CYS A 30 6.66 1.73 -1.86
CA CYS A 30 5.25 1.40 -2.01
C CYS A 30 4.38 2.65 -1.85
N LYS A 31 4.65 3.47 -0.84
CA LYS A 31 3.90 4.69 -0.61
C LYS A 31 4.02 5.68 -1.76
N GLU A 32 5.20 5.78 -2.33
CA GLU A 32 5.44 6.68 -3.46
C GLU A 32 4.72 6.22 -4.73
N LEU A 33 4.73 4.92 -4.99
CA LEU A 33 4.10 4.35 -6.18
C LEU A 33 2.59 4.53 -6.18
N TYR A 34 1.96 4.45 -5.02
CA TYR A 34 0.51 4.49 -4.90
C TYR A 34 0.00 5.81 -4.31
N GLY A 35 0.89 6.75 -4.00
CA GLY A 35 0.49 8.02 -3.41
C GLY A 35 -0.09 7.89 -2.02
N LEU A 36 0.29 6.87 -1.29
CA LEU A 36 -0.26 6.60 0.04
C LEU A 36 0.16 7.68 1.04
N GLY A 37 -0.81 8.19 1.77
CA GLY A 37 -0.57 9.24 2.73
C GLY A 37 -0.52 10.63 2.13
N VAL A 38 -0.60 10.74 0.80
CA VAL A 38 -0.63 12.02 0.09
C VAL A 38 -2.01 12.20 -0.55
N ASP A 39 -2.39 11.27 -1.43
CA ASP A 39 -3.67 11.32 -2.14
C ASP A 39 -4.75 10.52 -1.46
N CYS A 40 -4.39 9.61 -0.59
CA CYS A 40 -5.35 8.73 0.09
C CYS A 40 -4.82 8.27 1.43
N ASP A 41 -5.73 7.85 2.30
CA ASP A 41 -5.37 7.20 3.55
C ASP A 41 -4.99 5.74 3.26
N TYR A 42 -4.21 5.14 4.14
CA TYR A 42 -3.78 3.77 3.93
C TYR A 42 -3.57 3.04 5.25
N LYS A 43 -3.59 1.71 5.17
CA LYS A 43 -3.25 0.83 6.28
C LYS A 43 -2.44 -0.33 5.75
N ILE A 44 -1.33 -0.63 6.41
CA ILE A 44 -0.53 -1.80 6.05
C ILE A 44 -1.15 -3.03 6.73
N VAL A 45 -1.52 -4.02 5.94
CA VAL A 45 -2.09 -5.27 6.43
C VAL A 45 -0.98 -6.24 6.79
N SER A 46 -0.04 -6.44 5.88
CA SER A 46 1.08 -7.33 6.14
C SER A 46 2.29 -6.95 5.29
N ILE A 47 3.46 -7.29 5.78
CA ILE A 47 4.71 -7.12 5.05
C ILE A 47 5.47 -8.43 5.18
N GLU A 48 5.84 -9.02 4.03
CA GLU A 48 6.63 -10.24 4.00
C GLU A 48 7.89 -9.99 3.17
N LYS A 49 8.99 -10.55 3.64
CA LYS A 49 10.22 -10.53 2.87
C LYS A 49 10.16 -11.68 1.87
N VAL A 50 10.28 -11.35 0.59
CA VAL A 50 10.16 -12.31 -0.50
C VAL A 50 11.50 -12.43 -1.22
N GLY A 51 11.86 -13.65 -1.55
CA GLY A 51 13.15 -13.91 -2.17
C GLY A 51 14.24 -14.01 -1.11
N ASP A 52 15.44 -13.79 -1.51
CA ASP A 52 16.58 -13.92 -0.59
C ASP A 52 16.87 -12.71 0.20
#